data_e215622e8727b368ea3fee5436155ecb
#
_entry.id   e215622e8727b368ea3fee5436155ecb
#
_cell.length_a   1.000
_cell.length_b   1.000
_cell.length_c   1.000
_cell.angle_alpha   90.00
_cell.angle_beta   90.00
_cell.angle_gamma   90.00
#
_symmetry.space_group_name_H-M   'P 1'
#
loop_
_entity.id
_entity.type
_entity.pdbx_description
1 polymer ?
#
loop_
_entity_poly.entity_id
_entity_poly.type
_entity_poly.pdbx_seq_one_letter_code
_entity_poly.pdbx_strand_id
1 'polypeptide(L)'
;MGSVGARYWQIPRRCGGFTLAEMLVVLLVIGLAAGFAYARLDADPRQAMEREARRLAAALEHAAALAQWRNQTFGVAASGAGYRFWRREPGADGDRWVPVTDDDVLQAHAMPADIAATVRDYAGQSVAADAILPLAASGRNEPYTIAVTSPEWRVLLVADPLNRVALTAATPR
;
A
#
# COMPACT_ATOMS: atom_id res chain seq x y z
N MET A 1 -80.61 -35.42 -26.24
CA MET A 1 -79.28 -35.19 -26.84
C MET A 1 -78.83 -33.82 -26.42
N GLY A 2 -78.02 -33.73 -25.41
CA GLY A 2 -77.54 -32.48 -24.79
C GLY A 2 -76.08 -32.25 -25.19
N SER A 3 -75.81 -31.12 -25.85
CA SER A 3 -74.47 -30.64 -26.23
C SER A 3 -73.79 -29.96 -25.06
N VAL A 4 -72.67 -30.50 -24.58
CA VAL A 4 -71.86 -29.94 -23.53
C VAL A 4 -70.85 -28.97 -24.18
N GLY A 5 -71.11 -27.67 -24.01
CA GLY A 5 -70.18 -26.62 -24.49
C GLY A 5 -68.93 -26.51 -23.59
N ALA A 6 -67.78 -26.85 -24.12
CA ALA A 6 -66.48 -26.64 -23.46
C ALA A 6 -66.14 -25.15 -23.42
N ARG A 7 -66.08 -24.56 -22.24
CA ARG A 7 -65.60 -23.19 -22.01
C ARG A 7 -64.07 -23.19 -21.95
N TYR A 8 -63.41 -22.72 -22.98
CA TYR A 8 -61.99 -22.46 -22.99
C TYR A 8 -61.70 -21.19 -22.21
N TRP A 9 -60.97 -21.34 -21.09
CA TRP A 9 -60.43 -20.22 -20.31
C TRP A 9 -59.31 -19.57 -21.10
N GLN A 10 -59.57 -18.42 -21.70
CA GLN A 10 -58.52 -17.58 -22.29
C GLN A 10 -57.80 -16.86 -21.14
N ILE A 11 -56.55 -17.29 -20.84
CA ILE A 11 -55.66 -16.57 -19.96
C ILE A 11 -55.18 -15.32 -20.67
N PRO A 12 -55.50 -14.10 -20.21
CA PRO A 12 -54.97 -12.89 -20.84
C PRO A 12 -53.47 -12.82 -20.69
N ARG A 13 -52.74 -12.93 -21.77
CA ARG A 13 -51.30 -12.65 -21.79
C ARG A 13 -51.15 -11.15 -21.59
N ARG A 14 -50.79 -10.74 -20.36
CA ARG A 14 -50.34 -9.39 -20.08
C ARG A 14 -49.00 -9.19 -20.79
N CYS A 15 -48.97 -8.59 -21.94
CA CYS A 15 -47.77 -8.02 -22.55
C CYS A 15 -47.42 -6.77 -21.72
N GLY A 16 -46.64 -6.96 -20.65
CA GLY A 16 -46.04 -5.86 -19.91
C GLY A 16 -44.92 -5.28 -20.76
N GLY A 17 -45.13 -4.15 -21.38
CA GLY A 17 -44.05 -3.36 -22.01
C GLY A 17 -43.16 -2.77 -20.89
N PHE A 18 -41.86 -2.80 -21.06
CA PHE A 18 -40.92 -2.12 -20.19
C PHE A 18 -41.22 -0.62 -20.13
N THR A 19 -41.28 -0.06 -18.95
CA THR A 19 -41.45 1.38 -18.78
C THR A 19 -40.13 2.10 -19.01
N LEU A 20 -40.21 3.35 -19.50
CA LEU A 20 -39.02 4.18 -19.70
C LEU A 20 -38.21 4.36 -18.42
N ALA A 21 -38.90 4.44 -17.26
CA ALA A 21 -38.28 4.51 -15.95
C ALA A 21 -37.48 3.24 -15.59
N GLU A 22 -38.00 2.05 -15.94
CA GLU A 22 -37.34 0.78 -15.69
C GLU A 22 -36.04 0.63 -16.51
N MET A 23 -36.07 1.07 -17.77
CA MET A 23 -34.89 1.14 -18.63
C MET A 23 -33.83 2.10 -18.06
N LEU A 24 -34.26 3.25 -17.50
CA LEU A 24 -33.36 4.24 -16.91
C LEU A 24 -32.66 3.68 -15.66
N VAL A 25 -33.39 2.95 -14.82
CA VAL A 25 -32.82 2.30 -13.63
C VAL A 25 -31.85 1.19 -14.03
N VAL A 26 -32.16 0.37 -15.02
CA VAL A 26 -31.28 -0.68 -15.52
C VAL A 26 -29.97 -0.09 -16.05
N LEU A 27 -30.05 0.98 -16.87
CA LEU A 27 -28.86 1.66 -17.36
C LEU A 27 -28.03 2.29 -16.25
N LEU A 28 -28.65 2.85 -15.22
CA LEU A 28 -27.98 3.38 -14.04
C LEU A 28 -27.20 2.28 -13.29
N VAL A 29 -27.86 1.14 -13.05
CA VAL A 29 -27.23 0.00 -12.35
C VAL A 29 -26.07 -0.57 -13.17
N ILE A 30 -26.26 -0.75 -14.49
CA ILE A 30 -25.19 -1.22 -15.37
C ILE A 30 -24.02 -0.22 -15.40
N GLY A 31 -24.30 1.09 -15.47
CA GLY A 31 -23.28 2.14 -15.45
C GLY A 31 -22.49 2.15 -14.14
N LEU A 32 -23.15 2.02 -13.00
CA LEU A 32 -22.50 1.89 -11.69
C LEU A 32 -21.66 0.61 -11.60
N ALA A 33 -22.22 -0.54 -12.00
CA ALA A 33 -21.50 -1.82 -11.97
C ALA A 33 -20.27 -1.81 -12.88
N ALA A 34 -20.39 -1.27 -14.10
CA ALA A 34 -19.28 -1.09 -15.02
C ALA A 34 -18.22 -0.12 -14.48
N GLY A 35 -18.63 0.99 -13.86
CA GLY A 35 -17.74 1.95 -13.21
C GLY A 35 -16.94 1.31 -12.06
N PHE A 36 -17.59 0.52 -11.21
CA PHE A 36 -16.89 -0.25 -10.14
C PHE A 36 -15.95 -1.33 -10.71
N ALA A 37 -16.35 -2.04 -11.75
CA ALA A 37 -15.49 -3.02 -12.41
C ALA A 37 -14.26 -2.36 -13.03
N TYR A 38 -14.44 -1.25 -13.73
CA TYR A 38 -13.35 -0.47 -14.31
C TYR A 38 -12.37 0.05 -13.26
N ALA A 39 -12.87 0.63 -12.17
CA ALA A 39 -12.03 1.12 -11.06
C ALA A 39 -11.20 0.01 -10.38
N ARG A 40 -11.65 -1.25 -10.44
CA ARG A 40 -10.88 -2.41 -9.93
C ARG A 40 -9.88 -2.97 -10.93
N LEU A 41 -10.15 -2.85 -12.24
CA LEU A 41 -9.26 -3.32 -13.30
C LEU A 41 -8.04 -2.40 -13.53
N ASP A 42 -8.15 -1.12 -13.16
CA ASP A 42 -7.07 -0.12 -13.32
C ASP A 42 -6.03 -0.12 -12.19
N ALA A 43 -6.08 -1.06 -11.26
CA ALA A 43 -5.02 -1.22 -10.26
C ALA A 43 -3.82 -1.95 -10.89
N ASP A 44 -3.06 -1.26 -11.74
CA ASP A 44 -1.77 -1.77 -12.24
C ASP A 44 -0.89 -2.12 -11.02
N PRO A 45 -0.54 -3.41 -10.82
CA PRO A 45 0.29 -3.87 -9.69
C PRO A 45 1.61 -3.11 -9.60
N ARG A 46 2.17 -2.72 -10.73
CA ARG A 46 3.38 -1.91 -10.82
C ARG A 46 3.17 -0.54 -10.21
N GLN A 47 2.08 0.16 -10.57
CA GLN A 47 1.77 1.47 -10.01
C GLN A 47 1.47 1.41 -8.51
N ALA A 48 0.80 0.35 -8.05
CA ALA A 48 0.56 0.13 -6.63
C ALA A 48 1.88 0.01 -5.87
N MET A 49 2.81 -0.81 -6.35
CA MET A 49 4.15 -0.98 -5.77
C MET A 49 4.95 0.34 -5.81
N GLU A 50 4.93 1.08 -6.92
CA GLU A 50 5.61 2.37 -7.01
C GLU A 50 5.03 3.41 -6.03
N ARG A 51 3.72 3.41 -5.78
CA ARG A 51 3.09 4.28 -4.78
C ARG A 51 3.59 3.94 -3.37
N GLU A 52 3.63 2.65 -3.02
CA GLU A 52 4.15 2.21 -1.72
C GLU A 52 5.65 2.52 -1.56
N ALA A 53 6.44 2.34 -2.61
CA ALA A 53 7.85 2.73 -2.60
C ALA A 53 8.05 4.23 -2.37
N ARG A 54 7.27 5.08 -3.04
CA ARG A 54 7.32 6.55 -2.83
C ARG A 54 6.86 6.94 -1.42
N ARG A 55 5.83 6.27 -0.89
CA ARG A 55 5.37 6.49 0.48
C ARG A 55 6.46 6.18 1.50
N LEU A 56 7.12 5.02 1.36
CA LEU A 56 8.22 4.64 2.23
C LEU A 56 9.40 5.61 2.10
N ALA A 57 9.77 6.02 0.89
CA ALA A 57 10.83 7.00 0.66
C ALA A 57 10.55 8.33 1.38
N ALA A 58 9.34 8.87 1.23
CA ALA A 58 8.93 10.10 1.91
C ALA A 58 8.96 9.95 3.44
N ALA A 59 8.53 8.81 3.96
CA ALA A 59 8.57 8.53 5.40
C ALA A 59 10.02 8.43 5.93
N LEU A 60 10.95 7.84 5.15
CA LEU A 60 12.38 7.79 5.49
C LEU A 60 13.01 9.18 5.54
N GLU A 61 12.74 10.02 4.54
CA GLU A 61 13.24 11.40 4.50
C GLU A 61 12.65 12.25 5.65
N HIS A 62 11.36 12.07 5.95
CA HIS A 62 10.71 12.71 7.09
C HIS A 62 11.34 12.28 8.42
N ALA A 63 11.56 10.98 8.61
CA ALA A 63 12.20 10.45 9.82
C ALA A 63 13.64 10.98 9.98
N ALA A 64 14.40 11.06 8.90
CA ALA A 64 15.75 11.61 8.92
C ALA A 64 15.77 13.12 9.26
N ALA A 65 14.85 13.90 8.69
CA ALA A 65 14.69 15.31 9.03
C ALA A 65 14.29 15.50 10.50
N LEU A 66 13.36 14.68 10.99
CA LEU A 66 12.91 14.70 12.38
C LEU A 66 14.04 14.30 13.35
N ALA A 67 14.89 13.34 12.97
CA ALA A 67 16.06 12.93 13.74
C ALA A 67 17.00 14.10 13.98
N GLN A 68 17.29 14.89 12.94
CA GLN A 68 18.12 16.09 13.03
C GLN A 68 17.46 17.17 13.89
N TRP A 69 16.18 17.43 13.63
CA TRP A 69 15.45 18.52 14.30
C TRP A 69 15.27 18.27 15.81
N ARG A 70 14.97 17.01 16.19
CA ARG A 70 14.81 16.61 17.60
C ARG A 70 16.14 16.22 18.29
N ASN A 71 17.24 16.21 17.55
CA ASN A 71 18.54 15.70 18.01
C ASN A 71 18.41 14.30 18.62
N GLN A 72 17.62 13.44 17.99
CA GLN A 72 17.29 12.09 18.48
C GLN A 72 17.48 11.07 17.35
N THR A 73 18.10 9.93 17.63
CA THR A 73 18.24 8.87 16.64
C THR A 73 16.91 8.15 16.44
N PHE A 74 16.44 8.12 15.21
CA PHE A 74 15.32 7.28 14.75
C PHE A 74 15.86 6.00 14.12
N GLY A 75 14.96 5.07 13.82
CA GLY A 75 15.30 3.85 13.10
C GLY A 75 14.10 3.35 12.32
N VAL A 76 14.36 2.57 11.27
CA VAL A 76 13.34 1.90 10.48
C VAL A 76 13.61 0.40 10.43
N ALA A 77 12.56 -0.40 10.61
CA ALA A 77 12.56 -1.83 10.33
C ALA A 77 11.55 -2.12 9.22
N ALA A 78 11.97 -2.85 8.19
CA ALA A 78 11.12 -3.27 7.08
C ALA A 78 11.23 -4.80 6.96
N SER A 79 10.19 -5.51 7.41
CA SER A 79 10.17 -6.97 7.60
C SER A 79 9.16 -7.67 6.70
N GLY A 80 9.19 -7.41 5.39
CA GLY A 80 8.29 -8.03 4.42
C GLY A 80 6.91 -7.38 4.41
N ALA A 81 5.97 -7.84 5.25
CA ALA A 81 4.57 -7.41 5.24
C ALA A 81 4.33 -5.95 5.68
N GLY A 82 5.37 -5.21 6.03
CA GLY A 82 5.23 -3.81 6.44
C GLY A 82 6.53 -3.20 6.92
N TYR A 83 6.42 -1.96 7.35
CA TYR A 83 7.52 -1.24 7.98
C TYR A 83 7.05 -0.48 9.21
N ARG A 84 8.01 -0.22 10.11
CA ARG A 84 7.77 0.52 11.35
C ARG A 84 8.96 1.39 11.67
N PHE A 85 8.68 2.58 12.21
CA PHE A 85 9.70 3.47 12.73
C PHE A 85 9.84 3.36 14.24
N TRP A 86 11.07 3.58 14.69
CA TRP A 86 11.50 3.50 16.07
C TRP A 86 12.25 4.78 16.42
N ARG A 87 12.26 5.13 17.68
CA ARG A 87 13.16 6.15 18.22
C ARG A 87 14.02 5.55 19.32
N ARG A 88 15.24 6.05 19.43
CA ARG A 88 16.17 5.59 20.46
C ARG A 88 15.99 6.44 21.69
N GLU A 89 15.69 5.82 22.83
CA GLU A 89 15.49 6.47 24.11
C GLU A 89 16.48 5.97 25.15
N PRO A 90 17.00 6.85 26.06
CA PRO A 90 17.79 6.41 27.21
C PRO A 90 16.96 5.48 28.10
N GLY A 91 17.55 4.40 28.55
CA GLY A 91 16.96 3.46 29.52
C GLY A 91 17.89 3.17 30.67
N ALA A 92 17.40 2.47 31.69
CA ALA A 92 18.20 2.14 32.89
C ALA A 92 19.43 1.29 32.57
N ASP A 93 19.30 0.38 31.60
CA ASP A 93 20.32 -0.57 31.18
C ASP A 93 21.01 -0.17 29.85
N GLY A 94 20.85 1.07 29.42
CA GLY A 94 21.34 1.59 28.13
C GLY A 94 20.22 2.02 27.22
N ASP A 95 20.57 2.50 26.04
CA ASP A 95 19.59 2.97 25.04
C ASP A 95 18.70 1.82 24.53
N ARG A 96 17.42 2.09 24.39
CA ARG A 96 16.42 1.17 23.86
C ARG A 96 15.65 1.74 22.67
N TRP A 97 15.20 0.87 21.79
CA TRP A 97 14.31 1.22 20.70
C TRP A 97 12.85 1.23 21.18
N VAL A 98 12.15 2.35 20.96
CA VAL A 98 10.72 2.53 21.27
C VAL A 98 9.97 2.83 19.99
N PRO A 99 8.82 2.17 19.71
CA PRO A 99 8.03 2.45 18.53
C PRO A 99 7.55 3.91 18.49
N VAL A 100 7.60 4.53 17.32
CA VAL A 100 7.03 5.87 17.10
C VAL A 100 5.52 5.75 16.96
N THR A 101 4.77 6.46 17.81
CA THR A 101 3.30 6.48 17.82
C THR A 101 2.71 7.89 17.83
N ASP A 102 3.57 8.89 17.97
CA ASP A 102 3.24 10.31 18.12
C ASP A 102 3.46 11.13 16.84
N ASP A 103 3.64 10.46 15.70
CA ASP A 103 3.80 11.08 14.38
C ASP A 103 3.00 10.29 13.34
N ASP A 104 2.08 10.96 12.65
CA ASP A 104 1.15 10.31 11.71
C ASP A 104 1.84 9.72 10.47
N VAL A 105 2.99 10.27 10.08
CA VAL A 105 3.77 9.79 8.92
C VAL A 105 4.59 8.56 9.28
N LEU A 106 5.06 8.48 10.55
CA LEU A 106 5.95 7.43 11.03
C LEU A 106 5.24 6.27 11.74
N GLN A 107 3.91 6.24 11.71
CA GLN A 107 3.15 5.10 12.22
C GLN A 107 3.49 3.81 11.47
N ALA A 108 3.29 2.67 12.15
CA ALA A 108 3.44 1.37 11.53
C ALA A 108 2.53 1.24 10.31
N HIS A 109 3.10 0.86 9.18
CA HIS A 109 2.37 0.69 7.92
C HIS A 109 2.41 -0.76 7.46
N ALA A 110 1.23 -1.34 7.25
CA ALA A 110 1.10 -2.65 6.61
C ALA A 110 1.09 -2.48 5.09
N MET A 111 1.96 -3.23 4.42
CA MET A 111 1.97 -3.29 2.96
C MET A 111 0.74 -4.05 2.44
N PRO A 112 0.22 -3.72 1.23
CA PRO A 112 -0.75 -4.56 0.55
C PRO A 112 -0.26 -6.00 0.41
N ALA A 113 -1.18 -6.97 0.34
CA ALA A 113 -0.89 -8.41 0.45
C ALA A 113 0.22 -8.92 -0.50
N ASP A 114 0.33 -8.33 -1.70
CA ASP A 114 1.29 -8.75 -2.71
C ASP A 114 2.56 -7.87 -2.76
N ILE A 115 2.71 -6.95 -1.82
CA ILE A 115 3.85 -6.03 -1.77
C ILE A 115 4.63 -6.26 -0.48
N ALA A 116 5.96 -6.35 -0.60
CA ALA A 116 6.85 -6.52 0.54
C ALA A 116 7.97 -5.49 0.51
N ALA A 117 8.32 -4.95 1.68
CA ALA A 117 9.49 -4.11 1.88
C ALA A 117 10.52 -4.87 2.72
N THR A 118 11.77 -4.94 2.24
CA THR A 118 12.86 -5.62 2.96
C THR A 118 14.15 -4.83 2.85
N VAL A 119 14.87 -4.73 3.95
CA VAL A 119 16.22 -4.17 3.93
C VAL A 119 17.14 -5.13 3.18
N ARG A 120 17.95 -4.59 2.27
CA ARG A 120 18.90 -5.38 1.49
C ARG A 120 20.33 -5.23 2.03
N ASP A 121 20.73 -4.02 2.28
CA ASP A 121 22.05 -3.73 2.80
C ASP A 121 22.06 -2.45 3.64
N TYR A 122 23.08 -2.34 4.49
CA TYR A 122 23.45 -1.16 5.24
C TYR A 122 24.97 -1.07 5.26
N ALA A 123 25.55 0.06 4.88
CA ALA A 123 27.00 0.25 4.72
C ALA A 123 27.62 -0.77 3.74
N GLY A 124 26.90 -1.22 2.71
CA GLY A 124 27.36 -2.24 1.78
C GLY A 124 27.37 -3.67 2.31
N GLN A 125 26.81 -3.91 3.49
CA GLN A 125 26.72 -5.23 4.10
C GLN A 125 25.24 -5.70 4.21
N SER A 126 25.02 -6.97 3.95
CA SER A 126 23.70 -7.58 4.17
C SER A 126 23.33 -7.54 5.64
N VAL A 127 22.08 -7.17 5.94
CA VAL A 127 21.55 -7.11 7.31
C VAL A 127 20.43 -8.10 7.52
N ALA A 128 20.15 -8.44 8.77
CA ALA A 128 19.02 -9.28 9.13
C ALA A 128 17.70 -8.62 8.71
N ALA A 129 16.70 -9.43 8.35
CA ALA A 129 15.42 -8.94 7.83
C ALA A 129 14.62 -8.09 8.84
N ASP A 130 14.90 -8.27 10.13
CA ASP A 130 14.27 -7.55 11.24
C ASP A 130 15.17 -6.44 11.84
N ALA A 131 16.33 -6.20 11.22
CA ALA A 131 17.26 -5.17 11.68
C ALA A 131 16.61 -3.78 11.66
N ILE A 132 16.85 -3.02 12.71
CA ILE A 132 16.49 -1.61 12.77
C ILE A 132 17.64 -0.80 12.19
N LEU A 133 17.43 -0.17 11.03
CA LEU A 133 18.40 0.73 10.41
C LEU A 133 18.37 2.08 11.14
N PRO A 134 19.48 2.54 11.72
CA PRO A 134 19.52 3.82 12.39
C PRO A 134 19.50 5.00 11.42
N LEU A 135 18.75 6.03 11.76
CA LEU A 135 18.72 7.35 11.14
C LEU A 135 19.28 8.34 12.16
N ALA A 136 20.57 8.68 12.01
CA ALA A 136 21.31 9.40 13.03
C ALA A 136 20.86 10.86 13.17
N ALA A 137 20.87 11.35 14.41
CA ALA A 137 20.62 12.75 14.73
C ALA A 137 21.60 13.73 14.07
N SER A 138 22.81 13.28 13.74
CA SER A 138 23.82 14.07 13.02
C SER A 138 23.43 14.42 11.58
N GLY A 139 22.38 13.78 11.03
CA GLY A 139 21.99 13.91 9.63
C GLY A 139 22.88 13.15 8.64
N ARG A 140 23.92 12.49 9.13
CA ARG A 140 24.78 11.62 8.32
C ARG A 140 24.60 10.17 8.71
N ASN A 141 24.28 9.35 7.74
CA ASN A 141 24.13 7.91 7.90
C ASN A 141 25.05 7.14 6.96
N GLU A 142 25.25 5.87 7.24
CA GLU A 142 25.74 4.96 6.22
C GLU A 142 24.69 4.78 5.12
N PRO A 143 25.11 4.64 3.85
CA PRO A 143 24.18 4.37 2.77
C PRO A 143 23.46 3.04 2.99
N TYR A 144 22.20 2.97 2.60
CA TYR A 144 21.41 1.75 2.72
C TYR A 144 20.46 1.55 1.55
N THR A 145 20.06 0.32 1.35
CA THR A 145 19.11 -0.05 0.29
C THR A 145 17.94 -0.83 0.86
N ILE A 146 16.73 -0.41 0.54
CA ILE A 146 15.49 -1.14 0.82
C ILE A 146 14.87 -1.57 -0.50
N ALA A 147 14.51 -2.85 -0.63
CA ALA A 147 13.78 -3.36 -1.77
C ALA A 147 12.28 -3.38 -1.46
N VAL A 148 11.48 -2.77 -2.34
CA VAL A 148 10.04 -2.96 -2.40
C VAL A 148 9.76 -3.88 -3.58
N THR A 149 9.11 -5.00 -3.30
CA THR A 149 8.90 -6.09 -4.28
C THR A 149 7.43 -6.48 -4.34
N SER A 150 6.99 -6.84 -5.53
CA SER A 150 5.76 -7.57 -5.79
C SER A 150 6.10 -8.92 -6.46
N PRO A 151 5.15 -9.80 -6.79
CA PRO A 151 5.42 -11.04 -7.50
C PRO A 151 6.18 -10.84 -8.81
N GLU A 152 5.90 -9.77 -9.54
CA GLU A 152 6.44 -9.53 -10.88
C GLU A 152 7.49 -8.40 -10.94
N TRP A 153 7.48 -7.49 -9.98
CA TRP A 153 8.25 -6.24 -10.05
C TRP A 153 9.08 -6.00 -8.80
N ARG A 154 10.14 -5.21 -8.98
CA ARG A 154 11.00 -4.73 -7.89
C ARG A 154 11.41 -3.27 -8.12
N VAL A 155 11.36 -2.48 -7.05
CA VAL A 155 11.93 -1.12 -6.95
C VAL A 155 12.93 -1.11 -5.80
N LEU A 156 14.07 -0.47 -5.99
CA LEU A 156 15.03 -0.24 -4.91
C LEU A 156 14.96 1.22 -4.47
N LEU A 157 14.90 1.40 -3.17
CA LEU A 157 15.11 2.67 -2.50
C LEU A 157 16.57 2.72 -2.06
N VAL A 158 17.33 3.63 -2.62
CA VAL A 158 18.75 3.80 -2.30
C VAL A 158 18.91 5.12 -1.58
N ALA A 159 19.33 5.06 -0.32
CA ALA A 159 19.59 6.25 0.49
C ALA A 159 21.08 6.60 0.45
N ASP A 160 21.35 7.88 0.20
CA ASP A 160 22.71 8.43 0.28
C ASP A 160 23.08 8.76 1.76
N PRO A 161 24.35 9.10 2.04
CA PRO A 161 24.76 9.46 3.40
C PRO A 161 24.07 10.69 4.00
N LEU A 162 23.35 11.47 3.20
CA LEU A 162 22.52 12.60 3.64
C LEU A 162 21.05 12.25 3.77
N ASN A 163 20.70 10.95 3.71
CA ASN A 163 19.33 10.43 3.76
C ASN A 163 18.42 10.88 2.61
N ARG A 164 18.97 11.28 1.48
CA ARG A 164 18.17 11.50 0.28
C ARG A 164 17.89 10.15 -0.34
N VAL A 165 16.61 9.84 -0.55
CA VAL A 165 16.17 8.54 -1.03
C VAL A 165 15.85 8.61 -2.52
N ALA A 166 16.66 7.94 -3.33
CA ALA A 166 16.40 7.75 -4.75
C ALA A 166 15.67 6.43 -5.01
N LEU A 167 14.64 6.46 -5.85
CA LEU A 167 13.96 5.26 -6.34
C LEU A 167 14.56 4.84 -7.69
N THR A 168 14.90 3.56 -7.83
CA THR A 168 15.23 3.01 -9.15
C THR A 168 13.95 2.82 -9.97
N ALA A 169 14.09 2.74 -11.29
CA ALA A 169 12.98 2.31 -12.13
C ALA A 169 12.50 0.89 -11.71
N ALA A 170 11.20 0.63 -11.83
CA ALA A 170 10.68 -0.69 -11.59
C ALA A 170 11.25 -1.69 -12.62
N THR A 171 11.87 -2.76 -12.12
CA THR A 171 12.43 -3.82 -12.93
C THR A 171 11.68 -5.12 -12.72
N PRO A 172 11.49 -5.96 -13.76
CA PRO A 172 10.99 -7.31 -13.59
C PRO A 172 11.86 -8.11 -12.61
N ARG A 173 11.23 -9.04 -11.90
CA ARG A 173 11.89 -9.87 -10.89
C ARG A 173 12.44 -11.17 -11.50
#